data_40b0853f9f367760d04d4f06dfcbab2c
#
_entry.id   40b0853f9f367760d04d4f06dfcbab2c
#
_cell.length_a   1.000
_cell.length_b   1.000
_cell.length_c   1.000
_cell.angle_alpha   90.00
_cell.angle_beta   90.00
_cell.angle_gamma   90.00
#
_symmetry.space_group_name_H-M   'P 1'
#
loop_
_entity.id
_entity.type
_entity.pdbx_description
1 polymer ?
#
loop_
_entity_poly.entity_id
_entity_poly.type
_entity_poly.pdbx_seq_one_letter_code
_entity_poly.pdbx_strand_id
1 'polypeptide(L)'
;MYLLTNVDEHRYAAPAGGDVPYVIDIFPLTAGLAAIATDQTLSLFEPSALHSKGAIRTLRTPHANITVAAPFDQAQSTVCTAGSDGTVAIWDLRVGAGQVTRQIGANMVAVGTEYENNQASIVIWDIRTQSAPVVQYNEVHSDDITELNFHPADNHTLLSGSTDGLVNVYDLRVTDEDEVIIQTLNHGASVHHAGFLNRTEVFALSHDEKLAFFDLAEEQDKGVATADFGDMRQVAQCQYIANVLPKSDPSGASGAVLGAGLLDQEKFELLYLSKEATWNFDTNSSVGLPGAHGSEVVRAFRVFDAERAVFTAGEDGRIKAWRPGS
;
A
#
# COMPACT_ATOMS: atom_id res chain seq x y z
N MET A 1 -8.62 -15.65 -19.25
CA MET A 1 -7.43 -14.80 -18.93
C MET A 1 -7.18 -13.83 -20.08
N TYR A 2 -7.06 -12.57 -19.80
CA TYR A 2 -6.68 -11.52 -20.76
C TYR A 2 -5.21 -11.14 -20.54
N LEU A 3 -4.40 -11.00 -21.60
CA LEU A 3 -2.98 -10.70 -21.46
C LEU A 3 -2.71 -9.24 -21.79
N LEU A 4 -1.95 -8.57 -20.93
CA LEU A 4 -1.39 -7.27 -21.20
C LEU A 4 0.04 -7.40 -21.79
N THR A 5 0.44 -6.37 -22.51
CA THR A 5 1.78 -6.27 -23.10
C THR A 5 2.56 -5.19 -22.36
N ASN A 6 3.81 -5.44 -22.03
CA ASN A 6 4.73 -4.39 -21.55
C ASN A 6 4.99 -3.41 -22.71
N VAL A 7 4.59 -2.16 -22.51
CA VAL A 7 4.69 -1.09 -23.55
C VAL A 7 5.77 -0.07 -23.24
N ASP A 8 6.19 0.03 -21.97
CA ASP A 8 7.23 0.97 -21.53
C ASP A 8 7.82 0.53 -20.21
N GLU A 9 9.08 0.85 -19.95
CA GLU A 9 9.71 0.54 -18.67
C GLU A 9 10.81 1.56 -18.31
N HIS A 10 11.00 1.74 -17.00
CA HIS A 10 12.18 2.40 -16.43
C HIS A 10 12.99 1.39 -15.62
N ARG A 11 14.30 1.45 -15.70
CA ARG A 11 15.21 0.64 -14.91
C ARG A 11 16.15 1.52 -14.10
N TYR A 12 16.19 1.30 -12.80
CA TYR A 12 17.17 1.92 -11.92
C TYR A 12 18.58 1.42 -12.26
N ALA A 13 19.55 2.31 -12.18
CA ALA A 13 20.95 1.96 -12.44
C ALA A 13 21.61 1.40 -11.18
N ALA A 14 22.35 0.33 -11.33
CA ALA A 14 23.20 -0.15 -10.24
C ALA A 14 24.30 0.89 -9.93
N PRO A 15 24.53 1.24 -8.67
CA PRO A 15 25.68 2.07 -8.30
C PRO A 15 26.99 1.34 -8.60
N ALA A 16 28.08 2.07 -8.72
CA ALA A 16 29.40 1.46 -9.02
C ALA A 16 29.78 0.43 -7.93
N GLY A 17 29.79 -0.85 -8.32
CA GLY A 17 30.15 -1.97 -7.43
C GLY A 17 29.02 -2.42 -6.48
N GLY A 18 27.79 -1.99 -6.68
CA GLY A 18 26.62 -2.40 -5.90
C GLY A 18 25.54 -3.07 -6.75
N ASP A 19 24.53 -3.59 -6.07
CA ASP A 19 23.37 -4.23 -6.68
C ASP A 19 22.38 -3.20 -7.24
N VAL A 20 21.51 -3.63 -8.14
CA VAL A 20 20.40 -2.81 -8.65
C VAL A 20 19.44 -2.54 -7.49
N PRO A 21 19.03 -1.28 -7.25
CA PRO A 21 18.10 -0.98 -6.19
C PRO A 21 16.73 -1.60 -6.47
N TYR A 22 16.09 -2.19 -5.46
CA TYR A 22 14.70 -2.63 -5.56
C TYR A 22 13.77 -1.43 -5.56
N VAL A 23 12.70 -1.49 -6.34
CA VAL A 23 11.58 -0.56 -6.21
C VAL A 23 10.62 -1.11 -5.16
N ILE A 24 10.53 -0.40 -4.02
CA ILE A 24 9.78 -0.85 -2.85
C ILE A 24 8.27 -0.65 -3.09
N ASP A 25 7.88 0.54 -3.53
CA ASP A 25 6.48 0.87 -3.82
C ASP A 25 6.36 1.91 -4.94
N ILE A 26 5.19 1.93 -5.57
CA ILE A 26 4.77 2.94 -6.55
C ILE A 26 3.36 3.41 -6.20
N PHE A 27 3.06 4.69 -6.41
CA PHE A 27 1.73 5.23 -6.16
C PHE A 27 1.40 6.42 -7.05
N PRO A 28 0.09 6.58 -7.40
CA PRO A 28 -0.33 7.67 -8.27
C PRO A 28 -0.38 8.99 -7.51
N LEU A 29 0.05 10.06 -8.18
CA LEU A 29 -0.13 11.45 -7.78
C LEU A 29 -0.68 12.24 -8.97
N THR A 30 -1.27 13.40 -8.72
CA THR A 30 -1.69 14.29 -9.82
C THR A 30 -0.52 14.70 -10.73
N ALA A 31 0.70 14.80 -10.18
CA ALA A 31 1.90 15.13 -10.94
C ALA A 31 2.50 13.95 -11.71
N GLY A 32 2.04 12.71 -11.50
CA GLY A 32 2.57 11.52 -12.17
C GLY A 32 2.60 10.27 -11.30
N LEU A 33 3.50 9.34 -11.60
CA LEU A 33 3.75 8.12 -10.83
C LEU A 33 4.95 8.35 -9.91
N ALA A 34 4.74 8.27 -8.60
CA ALA A 34 5.82 8.29 -7.63
C ALA A 34 6.34 6.88 -7.35
N ALA A 35 7.62 6.77 -7.03
CA ALA A 35 8.27 5.51 -6.64
C ALA A 35 9.31 5.74 -5.55
N ILE A 36 9.43 4.79 -4.62
CA ILE A 36 10.53 4.71 -3.66
C ILE A 36 11.38 3.48 -3.93
N ALA A 37 12.68 3.61 -3.71
CA ALA A 37 13.63 2.54 -3.94
C ALA A 37 14.65 2.40 -2.81
N THR A 38 15.27 1.21 -2.70
CA THR A 38 16.20 0.86 -1.63
C THR A 38 17.50 1.69 -1.65
N ASP A 39 17.77 2.46 -2.71
CA ASP A 39 18.87 3.43 -2.76
C ASP A 39 18.53 4.76 -2.06
N GLN A 40 17.45 4.80 -1.29
CA GLN A 40 16.96 5.97 -0.54
C GLN A 40 16.42 7.07 -1.45
N THR A 41 15.96 6.74 -2.65
CA THR A 41 15.38 7.72 -3.56
C THR A 41 13.85 7.70 -3.57
N LEU A 42 13.28 8.91 -3.64
CA LEU A 42 11.89 9.17 -4.00
C LEU A 42 11.89 9.81 -5.38
N SER A 43 11.32 9.14 -6.36
CA SER A 43 11.32 9.55 -7.76
C SER A 43 9.90 9.80 -8.28
N LEU A 44 9.77 10.76 -9.21
CA LEU A 44 8.53 11.06 -9.92
C LEU A 44 8.72 10.78 -11.41
N PHE A 45 7.78 10.09 -12.01
CA PHE A 45 7.79 9.70 -13.42
C PHE A 45 6.56 10.21 -14.15
N GLU A 46 6.72 10.47 -15.45
CA GLU A 46 5.61 10.61 -16.38
C GLU A 46 5.07 9.22 -16.77
N PRO A 47 3.81 8.85 -16.42
CA PRO A 47 3.29 7.51 -16.66
C PRO A 47 3.27 7.07 -18.12
N SER A 48 3.26 8.03 -19.05
CA SER A 48 3.24 7.76 -20.49
C SER A 48 4.63 7.73 -21.15
N ALA A 49 5.71 7.92 -20.38
CA ALA A 49 7.06 8.11 -20.91
C ALA A 49 8.16 7.66 -19.93
N LEU A 50 8.01 6.47 -19.36
CA LEU A 50 8.95 5.93 -18.35
C LEU A 50 10.38 5.84 -18.90
N HIS A 51 10.55 5.23 -20.08
CA HIS A 51 11.87 5.08 -20.71
C HIS A 51 12.40 6.39 -21.30
N SER A 52 11.56 7.08 -22.08
CA SER A 52 12.02 8.20 -22.89
C SER A 52 12.37 9.44 -22.07
N LYS A 53 11.72 9.67 -20.94
CA LYS A 53 11.98 10.79 -20.03
C LYS A 53 12.75 10.37 -18.78
N GLY A 54 12.68 9.09 -18.39
CA GLY A 54 13.16 8.62 -17.10
C GLY A 54 12.44 9.31 -15.95
N ALA A 55 13.10 9.41 -14.79
CA ALA A 55 12.57 10.18 -13.67
C ALA A 55 12.56 11.67 -13.99
N ILE A 56 11.38 12.31 -13.93
CA ILE A 56 11.23 13.76 -14.05
C ILE A 56 11.93 14.46 -12.89
N ARG A 57 11.88 13.80 -11.73
CA ARG A 57 12.49 14.27 -10.50
C ARG A 57 12.94 13.07 -9.67
N THR A 58 14.10 13.21 -9.04
CA THR A 58 14.59 12.27 -8.03
C THR A 58 15.08 13.07 -6.83
N LEU A 59 14.58 12.70 -5.66
CA LEU A 59 14.98 13.27 -4.39
C LEU A 59 15.66 12.17 -3.57
N ARG A 60 16.80 12.48 -2.97
CA ARG A 60 17.43 11.59 -2.00
C ARG A 60 16.82 11.88 -0.64
N THR A 61 16.25 10.86 -0.03
CA THR A 61 15.68 11.00 1.32
C THR A 61 16.78 11.05 2.38
N PRO A 62 16.55 11.65 3.55
CA PRO A 62 17.53 11.68 4.63
C PRO A 62 17.58 10.37 5.41
N HIS A 63 16.65 9.44 5.15
CA HIS A 63 16.52 8.21 5.90
C HIS A 63 17.77 7.32 5.75
N ALA A 64 18.17 6.64 6.83
CA ALA A 64 19.24 5.64 6.76
C ALA A 64 18.78 4.40 5.96
N ASN A 65 17.50 4.04 6.08
CA ASN A 65 16.85 3.01 5.29
C ASN A 65 15.36 3.39 5.14
N ILE A 66 14.95 3.78 3.93
CA ILE A 66 13.55 4.09 3.65
C ILE A 66 12.72 2.80 3.70
N THR A 67 11.68 2.78 4.49
CA THR A 67 10.82 1.61 4.67
C THR A 67 9.47 1.79 3.99
N VAL A 68 8.93 3.00 4.01
CA VAL A 68 7.58 3.28 3.51
C VAL A 68 7.48 4.69 2.94
N ALA A 69 6.60 4.83 1.95
CA ALA A 69 6.07 6.12 1.51
C ALA A 69 4.58 6.01 1.24
N ALA A 70 3.86 7.08 1.54
CA ALA A 70 2.44 7.19 1.27
C ALA A 70 2.10 8.57 0.69
N PRO A 71 1.09 8.69 -0.18
CA PRO A 71 0.56 9.97 -0.57
C PRO A 71 0.04 10.71 0.68
N PHE A 72 0.61 11.88 0.97
CA PHE A 72 0.11 12.75 2.03
C PHE A 72 -1.06 13.60 1.54
N ASP A 73 -0.91 14.21 0.37
CA ASP A 73 -2.00 14.80 -0.39
C ASP A 73 -1.79 14.51 -1.88
N GLN A 74 -2.60 13.61 -2.40
CA GLN A 74 -2.50 13.16 -3.78
C GLN A 74 -2.73 14.29 -4.79
N ALA A 75 -3.70 15.18 -4.52
CA ALA A 75 -4.04 16.30 -5.40
C ALA A 75 -2.90 17.33 -5.48
N GLN A 76 -2.17 17.51 -4.39
CA GLN A 76 -1.03 18.44 -4.31
C GLN A 76 0.31 17.76 -4.60
N SER A 77 0.31 16.45 -4.86
CA SER A 77 1.52 15.67 -5.10
C SER A 77 2.54 15.77 -3.96
N THR A 78 2.03 15.74 -2.73
CA THR A 78 2.85 15.65 -1.54
C THR A 78 2.88 14.22 -1.01
N VAL A 79 4.04 13.82 -0.52
CA VAL A 79 4.36 12.46 -0.08
C VAL A 79 4.95 12.50 1.30
N CYS A 80 4.53 11.58 2.15
CA CYS A 80 5.17 11.29 3.43
C CYS A 80 6.09 10.08 3.23
N THR A 81 7.30 10.13 3.77
CA THR A 81 8.24 9.00 3.81
C THR A 81 8.69 8.75 5.23
N ALA A 82 8.94 7.48 5.58
CA ALA A 82 9.55 7.11 6.85
C ALA A 82 10.68 6.11 6.63
N GLY A 83 11.58 6.01 7.59
CA GLY A 83 12.72 5.10 7.56
C GLY A 83 12.97 4.42 8.90
N SER A 84 13.74 3.34 8.89
CA SER A 84 14.11 2.55 10.08
C SER A 84 14.93 3.32 11.11
N ASP A 85 15.39 4.55 10.77
CA ASP A 85 16.06 5.47 11.69
C ASP A 85 15.06 6.28 12.55
N GLY A 86 13.74 6.00 12.46
CA GLY A 86 12.68 6.67 13.18
C GLY A 86 12.38 8.08 12.66
N THR A 87 12.89 8.45 11.49
CA THR A 87 12.63 9.76 10.89
C THR A 87 11.43 9.71 9.95
N VAL A 88 10.68 10.82 9.91
CA VAL A 88 9.55 11.04 8.99
C VAL A 88 9.79 12.33 8.22
N ALA A 89 9.56 12.33 6.91
CA ALA A 89 9.72 13.50 6.07
C ALA A 89 8.53 13.69 5.12
N ILE A 90 8.18 14.95 4.86
CA ILE A 90 7.12 15.31 3.90
C ILE A 90 7.75 16.06 2.72
N TRP A 91 7.37 15.65 1.52
CA TRP A 91 7.92 16.12 0.25
C TRP A 91 6.83 16.71 -0.62
N ASP A 92 7.10 17.84 -1.24
CA ASP A 92 6.32 18.35 -2.36
C ASP A 92 7.05 18.03 -3.67
N LEU A 93 6.51 17.12 -4.45
CA LEU A 93 7.15 16.68 -5.71
C LEU A 93 6.98 17.67 -6.85
N ARG A 94 6.25 18.79 -6.69
CA ARG A 94 6.12 19.88 -7.66
C ARG A 94 7.29 20.84 -7.60
N VAL A 95 7.90 21.01 -6.41
CA VAL A 95 9.00 21.96 -6.16
C VAL A 95 10.32 21.25 -5.93
N GLY A 96 11.43 21.94 -6.15
CA GLY A 96 12.78 21.39 -5.93
C GLY A 96 13.07 21.07 -4.48
N ALA A 97 14.11 20.27 -4.24
CA ALA A 97 14.51 19.79 -2.93
C ALA A 97 14.56 20.92 -1.88
N GLY A 98 13.96 20.65 -0.71
CA GLY A 98 14.11 21.46 0.50
C GLY A 98 12.97 22.39 0.91
N GLN A 99 11.84 22.36 0.21
CA GLN A 99 10.68 23.12 0.66
C GLN A 99 9.52 22.21 1.09
N VAL A 100 9.30 22.10 2.38
CA VAL A 100 8.06 21.58 2.94
C VAL A 100 6.98 22.65 2.76
N THR A 101 6.06 22.45 1.85
CA THR A 101 4.92 23.35 1.70
C THR A 101 3.84 23.00 2.72
N ARG A 102 3.42 23.99 3.47
CA ARG A 102 2.31 23.89 4.42
C ARG A 102 1.00 23.80 3.64
N GLN A 103 0.19 22.77 3.92
CA GLN A 103 -1.06 22.57 3.18
C GLN A 103 -2.28 22.55 4.10
N ILE A 104 -3.43 22.94 3.49
CA ILE A 104 -4.76 22.94 4.09
C ILE A 104 -5.48 21.68 3.61
N GLY A 105 -5.54 20.66 4.44
CA GLY A 105 -6.15 19.36 4.18
C GLY A 105 -6.03 18.48 5.43
N ALA A 106 -6.14 17.17 5.29
CA ALA A 106 -5.80 16.26 6.38
C ALA A 106 -4.35 16.54 6.80
N ASN A 107 -4.17 17.08 8.02
CA ASN A 107 -2.85 17.52 8.49
C ASN A 107 -2.24 16.49 9.45
N MET A 108 -2.80 15.30 9.49
CA MET A 108 -2.41 14.23 10.40
C MET A 108 -1.47 13.27 9.70
N VAL A 109 -0.42 12.87 10.39
CA VAL A 109 0.47 11.76 10.02
C VAL A 109 0.40 10.73 11.11
N ALA A 110 0.11 9.49 10.76
CA ALA A 110 0.19 8.34 11.64
C ALA A 110 1.45 7.53 11.33
N VAL A 111 2.18 7.13 12.35
CA VAL A 111 3.38 6.29 12.23
C VAL A 111 3.27 5.13 13.18
N GLY A 112 3.40 3.90 12.67
CA GLY A 112 3.54 2.68 13.45
C GLY A 112 5.01 2.36 13.67
N THR A 113 5.33 1.76 14.80
CA THR A 113 6.69 1.31 15.11
C THR A 113 6.79 -0.21 15.04
N GLU A 114 8.02 -0.69 14.87
CA GLU A 114 8.37 -2.06 15.19
C GLU A 114 8.24 -2.30 16.71
N TYR A 115 8.09 -3.55 17.10
CA TYR A 115 8.00 -3.96 18.50
C TYR A 115 9.39 -3.92 19.13
N GLU A 116 9.63 -2.94 19.96
CA GLU A 116 10.88 -2.76 20.67
C GLU A 116 10.64 -2.46 22.15
N ASN A 117 11.46 -3.02 23.03
CA ASN A 117 11.34 -2.84 24.49
C ASN A 117 9.95 -3.22 25.05
N ASN A 118 9.33 -4.26 24.52
CA ASN A 118 7.99 -4.75 24.84
C ASN A 118 6.85 -3.79 24.47
N GLN A 119 7.05 -2.99 23.45
CA GLN A 119 6.08 -2.00 23.02
C GLN A 119 6.10 -1.79 21.51
N ALA A 120 4.92 -1.72 20.88
CA ALA A 120 4.69 -1.17 19.55
C ALA A 120 3.77 0.03 19.69
N SER A 121 4.09 1.13 19.03
CA SER A 121 3.38 2.39 19.22
C SER A 121 2.79 2.92 17.91
N ILE A 122 1.59 3.50 18.01
CA ILE A 122 1.05 4.37 16.96
C ILE A 122 1.20 5.81 17.44
N VAL A 123 1.90 6.62 16.67
CA VAL A 123 2.16 8.01 16.98
C VAL A 123 1.48 8.90 15.94
N ILE A 124 0.69 9.85 16.41
CA ILE A 124 -0.08 10.77 15.56
C ILE A 124 0.48 12.18 15.69
N TRP A 125 0.83 12.80 14.57
CA TRP A 125 1.23 14.20 14.48
C TRP A 125 0.21 15.02 13.72
N ASP A 126 -0.02 16.25 14.18
CA ASP A 126 -0.59 17.32 13.36
C ASP A 126 0.56 18.19 12.85
N ILE A 127 0.84 18.15 11.56
CA ILE A 127 1.98 18.87 10.95
C ILE A 127 1.88 20.39 11.09
N ARG A 128 0.73 20.92 11.49
CA ARG A 128 0.54 22.36 11.74
C ARG A 128 1.11 22.80 13.09
N THR A 129 1.15 21.88 14.07
CA THR A 129 1.55 22.19 15.47
C THR A 129 3.02 21.90 15.76
N GLN A 130 3.73 21.19 14.93
CA GLN A 130 5.18 21.11 14.68
C GLN A 130 6.15 20.45 15.63
N SER A 131 5.93 20.29 16.92
CA SER A 131 7.09 19.89 17.77
C SER A 131 6.87 18.65 18.63
N ALA A 132 5.64 18.21 18.78
CA ALA A 132 5.31 17.03 19.56
C ALA A 132 4.16 16.26 18.90
N PRO A 133 4.08 14.94 19.09
CA PRO A 133 2.90 14.19 18.72
C PRO A 133 1.66 14.73 19.41
N VAL A 134 0.53 14.67 18.72
CA VAL A 134 -0.78 15.01 19.29
C VAL A 134 -1.17 13.94 20.30
N VAL A 135 -0.92 12.67 19.95
CA VAL A 135 -1.19 11.51 20.79
C VAL A 135 -0.24 10.37 20.40
N GLN A 136 0.03 9.50 21.37
CA GLN A 136 0.77 8.26 21.17
C GLN A 136 0.03 7.15 21.92
N TYR A 137 -0.28 6.07 21.21
CA TYR A 137 -0.88 4.85 21.74
C TYR A 137 0.20 3.77 21.79
N ASN A 138 0.36 3.11 22.94
CA ASN A 138 1.50 2.23 23.21
C ASN A 138 1.11 0.77 23.45
N GLU A 139 -0.16 0.51 23.76
CA GLU A 139 -0.66 -0.81 24.17
C GLU A 139 -1.72 -1.36 23.20
N VAL A 140 -1.86 -0.72 22.03
CA VAL A 140 -2.90 -1.07 21.04
C VAL A 140 -2.56 -2.32 20.23
N HIS A 141 -1.28 -2.69 20.18
CA HIS A 141 -0.78 -3.93 19.55
C HIS A 141 0.33 -4.56 20.40
N SER A 142 0.44 -5.88 20.33
CA SER A 142 1.44 -6.66 21.07
C SER A 142 2.65 -7.10 20.21
N ASP A 143 2.71 -6.65 18.95
CA ASP A 143 3.80 -6.94 18.02
C ASP A 143 3.90 -5.83 16.95
N ASP A 144 4.79 -5.98 15.95
CA ASP A 144 5.07 -4.99 14.91
C ASP A 144 3.81 -4.45 14.23
N ILE A 145 3.74 -3.14 14.05
CA ILE A 145 2.69 -2.49 13.28
C ILE A 145 3.14 -2.44 11.82
N THR A 146 2.46 -3.19 10.97
CA THR A 146 2.82 -3.39 9.56
C THR A 146 2.04 -2.48 8.61
N GLU A 147 0.86 -2.02 9.01
CA GLU A 147 -0.02 -1.23 8.16
C GLU A 147 -0.75 -0.16 8.93
N LEU A 148 -0.91 1.02 8.32
CA LEU A 148 -1.72 2.12 8.81
C LEU A 148 -2.47 2.78 7.65
N ASN A 149 -3.79 2.85 7.76
CA ASN A 149 -4.64 3.45 6.73
C ASN A 149 -5.69 4.36 7.34
N PHE A 150 -5.72 5.64 6.93
CA PHE A 150 -6.85 6.50 7.23
C PHE A 150 -8.10 6.06 6.45
N HIS A 151 -9.25 6.18 7.08
CA HIS A 151 -10.51 5.88 6.43
C HIS A 151 -10.78 6.82 5.23
N PRO A 152 -11.25 6.30 4.07
CA PRO A 152 -11.35 7.08 2.83
C PRO A 152 -12.33 8.26 2.89
N ALA A 153 -13.21 8.32 3.89
CA ALA A 153 -14.21 9.39 4.04
C ALA A 153 -14.24 10.06 5.42
N ASP A 154 -13.42 9.62 6.38
CA ASP A 154 -13.34 10.21 7.72
C ASP A 154 -11.88 10.24 8.23
N ASN A 155 -11.29 11.41 8.25
CA ASN A 155 -9.90 11.63 8.67
C ASN A 155 -9.65 11.37 10.18
N HIS A 156 -10.69 11.09 10.96
CA HIS A 156 -10.58 10.75 12.37
C HIS A 156 -10.67 9.24 12.62
N THR A 157 -10.91 8.47 11.58
CA THR A 157 -10.90 7.01 11.66
C THR A 157 -9.60 6.49 11.06
N LEU A 158 -8.84 5.73 11.83
CA LEU A 158 -7.60 5.08 11.45
C LEU A 158 -7.77 3.56 11.55
N LEU A 159 -7.12 2.82 10.67
CA LEU A 159 -6.97 1.38 10.73
C LEU A 159 -5.48 1.05 10.90
N SER A 160 -5.17 0.07 11.74
CA SER A 160 -3.84 -0.55 11.81
C SER A 160 -3.92 -2.05 11.58
N GLY A 161 -2.85 -2.62 11.01
CA GLY A 161 -2.60 -4.06 10.99
C GLY A 161 -1.30 -4.37 11.72
N SER A 162 -1.21 -5.54 12.35
CA SER A 162 -0.04 -5.96 13.12
C SER A 162 0.30 -7.44 12.93
N THR A 163 1.57 -7.76 13.14
CA THR A 163 2.05 -9.14 13.19
C THR A 163 1.44 -9.94 14.35
N ASP A 164 0.80 -9.29 15.33
CA ASP A 164 0.02 -9.95 16.38
C ASP A 164 -1.27 -10.62 15.86
N GLY A 165 -1.60 -10.45 14.59
CA GLY A 165 -2.74 -11.07 13.92
C GLY A 165 -4.04 -10.29 14.04
N LEU A 166 -3.99 -9.06 14.55
CA LEU A 166 -5.14 -8.18 14.70
C LEU A 166 -5.10 -7.03 13.70
N VAL A 167 -6.29 -6.57 13.34
CA VAL A 167 -6.52 -5.29 12.67
C VAL A 167 -7.43 -4.46 13.58
N ASN A 168 -6.97 -3.30 14.01
CA ASN A 168 -7.70 -2.41 14.88
C ASN A 168 -8.22 -1.18 14.13
N VAL A 169 -9.39 -0.69 14.51
CA VAL A 169 -9.98 0.55 13.99
C VAL A 169 -10.16 1.53 15.14
N TYR A 170 -9.70 2.76 14.96
CA TYR A 170 -9.61 3.79 15.99
C TYR A 170 -10.47 5.00 15.66
N ASP A 171 -11.01 5.64 16.73
CA ASP A 171 -11.54 7.01 16.66
C ASP A 171 -10.49 7.99 17.23
N LEU A 172 -9.75 8.68 16.38
CA LEU A 172 -8.68 9.62 16.78
C LEU A 172 -9.17 10.88 17.51
N ARG A 173 -10.49 11.05 17.69
CA ARG A 173 -11.06 12.09 18.58
C ARG A 173 -10.93 11.70 20.05
N VAL A 174 -10.74 10.41 20.31
CA VAL A 174 -10.52 9.83 21.64
C VAL A 174 -9.01 9.77 21.89
N THR A 175 -8.53 10.40 22.94
CA THR A 175 -7.11 10.38 23.31
C THR A 175 -6.78 9.35 24.38
N ASP A 176 -7.80 8.79 25.02
CA ASP A 176 -7.67 7.71 25.99
C ASP A 176 -7.41 6.40 25.24
N GLU A 177 -6.29 5.76 25.53
CA GLU A 177 -5.85 4.54 24.86
C GLU A 177 -6.78 3.35 25.14
N ASP A 178 -7.39 3.29 26.30
CA ASP A 178 -8.33 2.24 26.66
C ASP A 178 -9.67 2.34 25.91
N GLU A 179 -10.00 3.50 25.37
CA GLU A 179 -11.28 3.80 24.72
C GLU A 179 -11.16 4.11 23.21
N VAL A 180 -9.94 4.29 22.68
CA VAL A 180 -9.71 4.73 21.29
C VAL A 180 -10.09 3.67 20.26
N ILE A 181 -9.98 2.38 20.59
CA ILE A 181 -10.30 1.26 19.70
C ILE A 181 -11.81 1.07 19.64
N ILE A 182 -12.41 1.36 18.48
CA ILE A 182 -13.84 1.17 18.26
C ILE A 182 -14.18 -0.24 17.77
N GLN A 183 -13.22 -0.91 17.11
CA GLN A 183 -13.40 -2.28 16.65
C GLN A 183 -12.05 -2.99 16.50
N THR A 184 -11.99 -4.27 16.89
CA THR A 184 -10.87 -5.18 16.64
C THR A 184 -11.34 -6.30 15.73
N LEU A 185 -10.60 -6.53 14.63
CA LEU A 185 -10.85 -7.59 13.67
C LEU A 185 -9.77 -8.66 13.86
N ASN A 186 -10.18 -9.88 14.14
CA ASN A 186 -9.24 -10.98 14.36
C ASN A 186 -8.97 -11.73 13.05
N HIS A 187 -7.82 -11.47 12.44
CA HIS A 187 -7.36 -12.22 11.28
C HIS A 187 -6.72 -13.56 11.64
N GLY A 188 -6.18 -13.68 12.85
CA GLY A 188 -5.61 -14.92 13.39
C GLY A 188 -4.31 -15.37 12.72
N ALA A 189 -3.64 -14.50 11.98
CA ALA A 189 -2.34 -14.73 11.37
C ALA A 189 -1.60 -13.40 11.23
N SER A 190 -0.25 -13.42 11.27
CA SER A 190 0.61 -12.25 11.19
C SER A 190 0.25 -11.36 10.00
N VAL A 191 -0.36 -10.19 10.25
CA VAL A 191 -0.85 -9.29 9.19
C VAL A 191 0.33 -8.67 8.46
N HIS A 192 0.31 -8.75 7.13
CA HIS A 192 1.27 -8.10 6.23
C HIS A 192 0.67 -6.83 5.63
N HIS A 193 -0.55 -6.95 5.08
CA HIS A 193 -1.29 -5.82 4.54
C HIS A 193 -2.71 -5.81 5.07
N ALA A 194 -3.24 -4.63 5.37
CA ALA A 194 -4.63 -4.41 5.69
C ALA A 194 -5.07 -3.05 5.15
N GLY A 195 -6.34 -2.91 4.83
CA GLY A 195 -6.81 -1.61 4.33
C GLY A 195 -8.30 -1.60 4.03
N PHE A 196 -8.79 -0.39 3.77
CA PHE A 196 -10.18 -0.18 3.38
C PHE A 196 -10.38 -0.52 1.90
N LEU A 197 -11.38 -1.35 1.59
CA LEU A 197 -11.88 -1.56 0.23
C LEU A 197 -12.91 -0.48 -0.15
N ASN A 198 -13.66 -0.02 0.83
CA ASN A 198 -14.60 1.10 0.75
C ASN A 198 -14.82 1.71 2.15
N ARG A 199 -15.99 2.32 2.42
CA ARG A 199 -16.26 2.97 3.71
C ARG A 199 -16.46 2.01 4.88
N THR A 200 -16.88 0.78 4.64
CA THR A 200 -17.18 -0.20 5.70
C THR A 200 -16.41 -1.50 5.55
N GLU A 201 -15.93 -1.81 4.35
CA GLU A 201 -15.27 -3.07 4.11
C GLU A 201 -13.76 -2.94 4.18
N VAL A 202 -13.15 -3.89 4.89
CA VAL A 202 -11.72 -3.98 5.17
C VAL A 202 -11.22 -5.34 4.73
N PHE A 203 -9.99 -5.39 4.20
CA PHE A 203 -9.26 -6.63 3.99
C PHE A 203 -8.10 -6.75 4.97
N ALA A 204 -7.71 -7.99 5.26
CA ALA A 204 -6.45 -8.34 5.90
C ALA A 204 -5.79 -9.48 5.14
N LEU A 205 -4.51 -9.32 4.82
CA LEU A 205 -3.64 -10.29 4.18
C LEU A 205 -2.45 -10.57 5.10
N SER A 206 -2.19 -11.84 5.40
CA SER A 206 -1.06 -12.21 6.26
C SER A 206 0.23 -12.50 5.48
N HIS A 207 1.36 -12.57 6.20
CA HIS A 207 2.64 -13.06 5.67
C HIS A 207 2.57 -14.52 5.18
N ASP A 208 1.58 -15.28 5.65
CA ASP A 208 1.29 -16.65 5.19
C ASP A 208 0.28 -16.68 4.05
N GLU A 209 0.03 -15.56 3.38
CA GLU A 209 -0.88 -15.39 2.24
C GLU A 209 -2.35 -15.74 2.55
N LYS A 210 -2.75 -15.69 3.83
CA LYS A 210 -4.17 -15.82 4.19
C LYS A 210 -4.88 -14.51 3.95
N LEU A 211 -6.03 -14.57 3.30
CA LEU A 211 -6.86 -13.40 2.98
C LEU A 211 -8.24 -13.51 3.63
N ALA A 212 -8.63 -12.47 4.35
CA ALA A 212 -9.96 -12.34 4.89
C ALA A 212 -10.52 -10.93 4.67
N PHE A 213 -11.84 -10.83 4.55
CA PHE A 213 -12.58 -9.58 4.47
C PHE A 213 -13.50 -9.42 5.67
N PHE A 214 -13.66 -8.19 6.11
CA PHE A 214 -14.46 -7.78 7.26
C PHE A 214 -15.40 -6.65 6.87
N ASP A 215 -16.50 -6.50 7.59
CA ASP A 215 -17.43 -5.39 7.41
C ASP A 215 -17.59 -4.66 8.76
N LEU A 216 -17.37 -3.35 8.75
CA LEU A 216 -17.45 -2.48 9.92
C LEU A 216 -18.86 -1.96 10.16
N ALA A 217 -19.85 -2.31 9.30
CA ALA A 217 -21.23 -1.89 9.47
C ALA A 217 -21.81 -2.36 10.81
N GLU A 218 -22.67 -1.53 11.42
CA GLU A 218 -23.22 -1.79 12.75
C GLU A 218 -24.04 -3.08 12.84
N GLU A 219 -24.61 -3.52 11.72
CA GLU A 219 -25.43 -4.73 11.64
C GLU A 219 -24.59 -6.02 11.60
N GLN A 220 -23.28 -5.93 11.43
CA GLN A 220 -22.41 -7.08 11.33
C GLN A 220 -21.87 -7.52 12.69
N ASP A 221 -21.56 -8.81 12.79
CA ASP A 221 -20.87 -9.35 13.96
C ASP A 221 -19.45 -8.76 14.04
N LYS A 222 -19.19 -7.95 15.06
CA LYS A 222 -17.93 -7.23 15.23
C LYS A 222 -16.74 -8.21 15.33
N GLY A 223 -15.72 -7.93 14.52
CA GLY A 223 -14.48 -8.69 14.54
C GLY A 223 -14.48 -10.02 13.81
N VAL A 224 -15.63 -10.45 13.27
CA VAL A 224 -15.75 -11.71 12.50
C VAL A 224 -15.60 -11.43 11.02
N ALA A 225 -14.81 -12.26 10.32
CA ALA A 225 -14.65 -12.17 8.88
C ALA A 225 -15.97 -12.45 8.15
N THR A 226 -16.36 -11.57 7.24
CA THR A 226 -17.50 -11.78 6.32
C THR A 226 -17.17 -12.72 5.17
N ALA A 227 -15.86 -12.85 4.86
CA ALA A 227 -15.32 -13.87 3.97
C ALA A 227 -13.89 -14.22 4.41
N ASP A 228 -13.61 -15.51 4.52
CA ASP A 228 -12.29 -16.05 4.77
C ASP A 228 -11.91 -16.97 3.60
N PHE A 229 -10.92 -16.58 2.82
CA PHE A 229 -10.44 -17.34 1.67
C PHE A 229 -9.32 -18.32 2.05
N GLY A 230 -8.81 -18.26 3.27
CA GLY A 230 -7.66 -19.04 3.69
C GLY A 230 -6.38 -18.71 2.93
N ASP A 231 -5.52 -19.70 2.74
CA ASP A 231 -4.24 -19.56 2.03
C ASP A 231 -4.45 -19.36 0.52
N MET A 232 -4.21 -18.14 0.05
CA MET A 232 -4.41 -17.74 -1.34
C MET A 232 -3.45 -18.44 -2.32
N ARG A 233 -2.33 -18.99 -1.85
CA ARG A 233 -1.42 -19.77 -2.70
C ARG A 233 -2.12 -20.99 -3.28
N GLN A 234 -3.03 -21.58 -2.54
CA GLN A 234 -3.82 -22.73 -2.99
C GLN A 234 -5.00 -22.29 -3.87
N VAL A 235 -5.68 -21.21 -3.49
CA VAL A 235 -6.87 -20.71 -4.20
C VAL A 235 -6.50 -20.09 -5.54
N ALA A 236 -5.46 -19.26 -5.57
CA ALA A 236 -5.00 -18.53 -6.75
C ALA A 236 -3.90 -19.26 -7.53
N GLN A 237 -3.42 -20.41 -7.04
CA GLN A 237 -2.31 -21.16 -7.63
C GLN A 237 -1.08 -20.27 -7.88
N CYS A 238 -0.68 -19.51 -6.86
CA CYS A 238 0.44 -18.59 -6.88
C CYS A 238 1.48 -18.93 -5.79
N GLN A 239 2.60 -18.24 -5.78
CA GLN A 239 3.63 -18.36 -4.73
C GLN A 239 3.52 -17.26 -3.68
N TYR A 240 3.04 -16.08 -4.09
CA TYR A 240 2.85 -14.94 -3.21
C TYR A 240 1.74 -14.00 -3.71
N ILE A 241 1.24 -13.17 -2.81
CA ILE A 241 0.32 -12.07 -3.11
C ILE A 241 1.05 -10.74 -2.83
N ALA A 242 1.18 -9.90 -3.84
CA ALA A 242 1.87 -8.62 -3.68
C ALA A 242 1.06 -7.60 -2.87
N ASN A 243 -0.22 -7.52 -3.10
CA ASN A 243 -1.16 -6.67 -2.35
C ASN A 243 -2.61 -6.91 -2.81
N VAL A 244 -3.55 -6.29 -2.10
CA VAL A 244 -4.98 -6.17 -2.44
C VAL A 244 -5.31 -4.71 -2.64
N LEU A 245 -5.89 -4.35 -3.78
CA LEU A 245 -6.32 -2.98 -4.06
C LEU A 245 -7.85 -2.92 -4.17
N PRO A 246 -8.49 -1.83 -3.69
CA PRO A 246 -9.91 -1.62 -3.93
C PRO A 246 -10.17 -1.49 -5.43
N LYS A 247 -11.24 -2.11 -5.90
CA LYS A 247 -11.72 -1.96 -7.26
C LYS A 247 -12.83 -0.92 -7.28
N SER A 248 -12.59 0.20 -7.97
CA SER A 248 -13.63 1.18 -8.22
C SER A 248 -14.58 0.63 -9.29
N ASP A 249 -15.85 0.41 -8.91
CA ASP A 249 -16.89 0.06 -9.87
C ASP A 249 -17.84 1.26 -10.04
N PRO A 250 -18.10 1.73 -11.27
CA PRO A 250 -19.06 2.80 -11.54
C PRO A 250 -20.47 2.49 -11.05
N SER A 251 -20.83 1.21 -10.87
CA SER A 251 -22.12 0.79 -10.30
C SER A 251 -22.18 0.92 -8.77
N GLY A 252 -21.03 1.19 -8.11
CA GLY A 252 -20.91 1.22 -6.66
C GLY A 252 -20.81 -0.16 -6.00
N ALA A 253 -20.65 -1.22 -6.78
CA ALA A 253 -20.43 -2.56 -6.24
C ALA A 253 -19.02 -2.65 -5.62
N SER A 254 -18.92 -3.33 -4.47
CA SER A 254 -17.65 -3.59 -3.82
C SER A 254 -16.83 -4.61 -4.61
N GLY A 255 -15.55 -4.34 -4.75
CA GLY A 255 -14.63 -5.24 -5.41
C GLY A 255 -13.20 -5.04 -4.96
N ALA A 256 -12.37 -6.03 -5.24
CA ALA A 256 -10.94 -5.99 -5.00
C ALA A 256 -10.15 -6.56 -6.17
N VAL A 257 -8.92 -6.10 -6.32
CA VAL A 257 -7.95 -6.63 -7.28
C VAL A 257 -6.75 -7.15 -6.49
N LEU A 258 -6.44 -8.40 -6.71
CA LEU A 258 -5.32 -9.10 -6.09
C LEU A 258 -4.17 -9.23 -7.08
N GLY A 259 -2.96 -8.89 -6.68
CA GLY A 259 -1.75 -9.14 -7.46
C GLY A 259 -1.09 -10.44 -7.02
N ALA A 260 -1.10 -11.47 -7.86
CA ALA A 260 -0.58 -12.80 -7.55
C ALA A 260 0.64 -13.13 -8.40
N GLY A 261 1.73 -13.57 -7.79
CA GLY A 261 3.00 -13.88 -8.45
C GLY A 261 3.40 -15.34 -8.40
N LEU A 262 4.02 -15.80 -9.51
CA LEU A 262 4.69 -17.08 -9.66
C LEU A 262 6.10 -16.85 -10.23
N LEU A 263 7.11 -16.97 -9.37
CA LEU A 263 8.51 -16.66 -9.71
C LEU A 263 9.09 -17.68 -10.68
N ASP A 264 8.83 -18.96 -10.48
CA ASP A 264 9.31 -20.07 -11.31
C ASP A 264 8.73 -20.08 -12.74
N GLN A 265 7.61 -19.37 -12.95
CA GLN A 265 6.97 -19.23 -14.27
C GLN A 265 7.07 -17.81 -14.82
N GLU A 266 7.79 -16.92 -14.13
CA GLU A 266 7.91 -15.50 -14.47
C GLU A 266 6.55 -14.84 -14.74
N LYS A 267 5.55 -15.19 -13.91
CA LYS A 267 4.16 -14.83 -14.12
C LYS A 267 3.66 -13.93 -13.01
N PHE A 268 2.94 -12.89 -13.38
CA PHE A 268 2.17 -12.07 -12.48
C PHE A 268 0.76 -11.88 -13.01
N GLU A 269 -0.23 -12.07 -12.17
CA GLU A 269 -1.64 -11.97 -12.53
C GLU A 269 -2.40 -11.02 -11.62
N LEU A 270 -3.35 -10.30 -12.21
CA LEU A 270 -4.38 -9.57 -11.49
C LEU A 270 -5.63 -10.42 -11.45
N LEU A 271 -6.07 -10.74 -10.25
CA LEU A 271 -7.23 -11.55 -9.96
C LEU A 271 -8.31 -10.68 -9.34
N TYR A 272 -9.57 -10.95 -9.66
CA TYR A 272 -10.68 -10.12 -9.26
C TYR A 272 -11.56 -10.80 -8.21
N LEU A 273 -11.92 -10.04 -7.18
CA LEU A 273 -12.95 -10.41 -6.22
C LEU A 273 -14.09 -9.41 -6.32
N SER A 274 -15.30 -9.89 -6.24
CA SER A 274 -16.51 -9.06 -6.26
C SER A 274 -17.44 -9.47 -5.15
N LYS A 275 -18.18 -8.51 -4.60
CA LYS A 275 -19.24 -8.75 -3.62
C LYS A 275 -20.59 -8.60 -4.29
N GLU A 276 -21.36 -9.66 -4.29
CA GLU A 276 -22.81 -9.62 -4.56
C GLU A 276 -23.55 -9.73 -3.21
N ALA A 277 -24.10 -10.90 -2.90
CA ALA A 277 -24.59 -11.22 -1.55
C ALA A 277 -23.42 -11.62 -0.62
N THR A 278 -22.42 -12.29 -1.19
CA THR A 278 -21.17 -12.70 -0.53
C THR A 278 -19.99 -12.34 -1.42
N TRP A 279 -18.79 -12.28 -0.84
CA TRP A 279 -17.57 -12.15 -1.61
C TRP A 279 -17.28 -13.40 -2.45
N ASN A 280 -16.97 -13.19 -3.71
CA ASN A 280 -16.68 -14.26 -4.66
C ASN A 280 -15.35 -14.00 -5.37
N PHE A 281 -14.56 -15.05 -5.51
CA PHE A 281 -13.34 -15.04 -6.28
C PHE A 281 -13.68 -15.38 -7.75
N ASP A 282 -13.45 -14.42 -8.66
CA ASP A 282 -13.70 -14.64 -10.09
C ASP A 282 -12.48 -15.32 -10.76
N THR A 283 -12.52 -16.62 -10.81
CA THR A 283 -11.46 -17.43 -11.44
C THR A 283 -11.43 -17.33 -12.96
N ASN A 284 -12.48 -16.80 -13.59
CA ASN A 284 -12.59 -16.72 -15.06
C ASN A 284 -12.08 -15.40 -15.63
N SER A 285 -12.11 -14.33 -14.83
CA SER A 285 -11.67 -12.99 -15.21
C SER A 285 -10.33 -12.71 -14.55
N SER A 286 -9.24 -13.05 -15.21
CA SER A 286 -7.89 -12.68 -14.78
C SER A 286 -7.15 -11.94 -15.88
N VAL A 287 -6.22 -11.06 -15.46
CA VAL A 287 -5.35 -10.32 -16.35
C VAL A 287 -3.91 -10.75 -16.08
N GLY A 288 -3.29 -11.35 -17.09
CA GLY A 288 -1.91 -11.84 -17.01
C GLY A 288 -0.91 -10.79 -17.52
N LEU A 289 0.22 -10.69 -16.83
CA LEU A 289 1.38 -9.86 -17.16
C LEU A 289 2.59 -10.78 -17.40
N PRO A 290 2.75 -11.36 -18.59
CA PRO A 290 3.77 -12.36 -18.87
C PRO A 290 5.18 -11.77 -18.81
N GLY A 291 6.10 -12.46 -18.12
CA GLY A 291 7.48 -11.99 -17.91
C GLY A 291 7.59 -10.75 -17.04
N ALA A 292 6.63 -10.49 -16.15
CA ALA A 292 6.53 -9.26 -15.37
C ALA A 292 7.80 -9.05 -14.58
N HIS A 293 8.54 -9.18 -13.99
CA HIS A 293 9.82 -8.93 -13.33
C HIS A 293 10.76 -10.15 -13.34
N GLY A 294 10.51 -11.10 -14.30
CA GLY A 294 11.28 -12.33 -14.40
C GLY A 294 11.11 -13.21 -13.16
N SER A 295 12.22 -13.69 -12.61
CA SER A 295 12.25 -14.48 -11.37
C SER A 295 12.20 -13.63 -10.09
N GLU A 296 12.12 -12.31 -10.21
CA GLU A 296 12.13 -11.40 -9.08
C GLU A 296 10.71 -11.04 -8.63
N VAL A 297 10.57 -10.70 -7.34
CA VAL A 297 9.27 -10.37 -6.73
C VAL A 297 8.72 -9.05 -7.27
N VAL A 298 7.45 -9.05 -7.66
CA VAL A 298 6.68 -7.82 -7.89
C VAL A 298 6.26 -7.28 -6.53
N ARG A 299 6.85 -6.17 -6.11
CA ARG A 299 6.61 -5.54 -4.80
C ARG A 299 5.33 -4.70 -4.78
N ALA A 300 5.05 -4.05 -5.89
CA ALA A 300 3.89 -3.17 -5.99
C ALA A 300 3.26 -3.21 -7.38
N PHE A 301 1.96 -3.00 -7.42
CA PHE A 301 1.23 -2.78 -8.65
C PHE A 301 0.16 -1.70 -8.44
N ARG A 302 -0.18 -0.99 -9.51
CA ARG A 302 -1.27 0.02 -9.52
C ARG A 302 -2.04 -0.07 -10.83
N VAL A 303 -3.35 0.09 -10.73
CA VAL A 303 -4.25 0.13 -11.88
C VAL A 303 -4.67 1.57 -12.14
N PHE A 304 -4.47 2.04 -13.36
CA PHE A 304 -4.83 3.36 -13.84
C PHE A 304 -5.96 3.21 -14.84
N ASP A 305 -7.20 3.24 -14.38
CA ASP A 305 -8.40 2.95 -15.20
C ASP A 305 -8.57 3.97 -16.33
N ALA A 306 -8.30 5.25 -16.07
CA ALA A 306 -8.43 6.32 -17.07
C ALA A 306 -7.46 6.12 -18.24
N GLU A 307 -6.25 5.67 -17.99
CA GLU A 307 -5.20 5.40 -18.97
C GLU A 307 -5.26 3.96 -19.51
N ARG A 308 -6.12 3.12 -18.97
CA ARG A 308 -6.17 1.67 -19.24
C ARG A 308 -4.78 1.04 -19.13
N ALA A 309 -4.09 1.34 -18.08
CA ALA A 309 -2.73 0.91 -17.84
C ALA A 309 -2.59 0.26 -16.45
N VAL A 310 -1.72 -0.72 -16.37
CA VAL A 310 -1.23 -1.28 -15.11
C VAL A 310 0.24 -0.92 -14.99
N PHE A 311 0.67 -0.50 -13.80
CA PHE A 311 2.07 -0.33 -13.48
C PHE A 311 2.48 -1.37 -12.47
N THR A 312 3.66 -1.95 -12.66
CA THR A 312 4.29 -2.88 -11.71
C THR A 312 5.68 -2.41 -11.36
N ALA A 313 6.12 -2.72 -10.14
CA ALA A 313 7.47 -2.43 -9.68
C ALA A 313 8.00 -3.63 -8.86
N GLY A 314 9.29 -3.90 -8.93
CA GLY A 314 9.82 -5.11 -8.33
C GLY A 314 11.31 -5.06 -7.97
N GLU A 315 11.80 -6.21 -7.52
CA GLU A 315 13.18 -6.40 -7.05
C GLU A 315 14.22 -6.40 -8.16
N ASP A 316 13.78 -6.52 -9.43
CA ASP A 316 14.65 -6.35 -10.60
C ASP A 316 15.05 -4.87 -10.86
N GLY A 317 14.59 -3.96 -10.00
CA GLY A 317 14.82 -2.52 -10.10
C GLY A 317 14.11 -1.85 -11.26
N ARG A 318 12.99 -2.42 -11.72
CA ARG A 318 12.22 -1.86 -12.81
C ARG A 318 10.85 -1.36 -12.38
N ILE A 319 10.37 -0.37 -13.10
CA ILE A 319 8.96 0.03 -13.17
C ILE A 319 8.50 -0.28 -14.58
N LYS A 320 7.44 -1.05 -14.74
CA LYS A 320 6.90 -1.45 -16.04
C LYS A 320 5.48 -0.93 -16.22
N ALA A 321 5.17 -0.47 -17.43
CA ALA A 321 3.83 -0.09 -17.85
C ALA A 321 3.24 -1.15 -18.80
N TRP A 322 2.02 -1.58 -18.49
CA TRP A 322 1.31 -2.64 -19.19
C TRP A 322 0.01 -2.10 -19.79
N ARG A 323 -0.28 -2.48 -21.01
CA ARG A 323 -1.53 -2.10 -21.70
C ARG A 323 -2.10 -3.26 -22.49
N PRO A 324 -3.41 -3.20 -22.86
CA PRO A 324 -3.98 -4.10 -23.86
C PRO A 324 -3.13 -4.10 -25.14
N GLY A 325 -2.87 -5.31 -25.68
CA GLY A 325 -2.24 -5.43 -26.99
C GLY A 325 -3.11 -4.75 -28.08
N SER A 326 -2.46 -4.10 -29.03
CA SER A 326 -3.11 -3.46 -30.18
C SER A 326 -3.67 -4.48 -31.16
#